data_d5ad0e44d1dc678c256178bb21c75ee0
#
_entry.id   d5ad0e44d1dc678c256178bb21c75ee0
#
_cell.length_a   1.000
_cell.length_b   1.000
_cell.length_c   1.000
_cell.angle_alpha   90.00
_cell.angle_beta   90.00
_cell.angle_gamma   90.00
#
_symmetry.space_group_name_H-M   'P 1'
#
loop_
_entity.id
_entity.type
_entity.pdbx_description
1 polymer ?
#
loop_
_entity_poly.entity_id
_entity_poly.type
_entity_poly.pdbx_seq_one_letter_code
_entity_poly.pdbx_strand_id
1 'polypeptide(L)'
;MCLTGVDYFSTLGYQPGIAFLAAGALSPLATLILVLVTLFGALPVYQRVAEASPNGQGSIAMLQNLFPQWSGKTFVLILLGFATTDFVITITLSAADAAAHFVQNPFTPAWMKSQMGITLLLIALLGAIFLKGFKEAIGVAVILVAVYLGLNTIVTAVGLWEVLRHPHVFPDWINSLSTHYSNPLAMLGISLVLFPKLALGLSGFETGVAVMPLIEGADVNDRVRNTRKLLVTAAMIMSIFLIATSIITTLLIEPDKFKDGGEANGRALAYLAHKYIGNAFGTLYDFST
;
A
#
# COMPACT_ATOMS: atom_id res chain seq x y z
N MET A 1 -10.79 10.32 -6.52
CA MET A 1 -9.39 10.23 -6.08
C MET A 1 -9.24 9.71 -4.65
N CYS A 2 -9.96 10.24 -3.68
CA CYS A 2 -9.73 9.85 -2.29
C CYS A 2 -10.26 8.49 -1.88
N LEU A 3 -11.38 8.01 -2.43
CA LEU A 3 -11.88 6.67 -2.13
C LEU A 3 -10.95 5.56 -2.64
N THR A 4 -10.44 5.72 -3.87
CA THR A 4 -9.38 4.88 -4.43
C THR A 4 -8.06 5.05 -3.69
N GLY A 5 -7.82 6.29 -3.21
CA GLY A 5 -6.63 6.63 -2.45
C GLY A 5 -6.57 5.97 -1.08
N VAL A 6 -7.70 5.79 -0.38
CA VAL A 6 -7.72 5.07 0.91
C VAL A 6 -7.20 3.65 0.72
N ASP A 7 -7.69 2.91 -0.27
CA ASP A 7 -7.25 1.56 -0.57
C ASP A 7 -5.77 1.54 -1.00
N TYR A 8 -5.39 2.41 -1.92
CA TYR A 8 -4.05 2.40 -2.51
C TYR A 8 -2.97 2.98 -1.57
N PHE A 9 -3.25 4.10 -0.89
CA PHE A 9 -2.27 4.74 -0.01
C PHE A 9 -2.16 4.08 1.37
N SER A 10 -3.18 3.34 1.83
CA SER A 10 -3.09 2.58 3.08
C SER A 10 -1.94 1.56 3.06
N THR A 11 -1.58 1.07 1.87
CA THR A 11 -0.47 0.13 1.73
C THR A 11 0.89 0.69 2.16
N LEU A 12 1.04 2.02 2.23
CA LEU A 12 2.27 2.64 2.75
C LEU A 12 2.53 2.30 4.22
N GLY A 13 1.50 2.04 5.02
CA GLY A 13 1.65 1.69 6.43
C GLY A 13 2.43 0.39 6.61
N TYR A 14 2.02 -0.65 5.92
CA TYR A 14 2.53 -2.01 6.09
C TYR A 14 3.51 -2.47 5.01
N GLN A 15 3.45 -1.93 3.78
CA GLN A 15 4.25 -2.40 2.64
C GLN A 15 5.77 -2.34 2.87
N PRO A 16 6.36 -1.27 3.45
CA PRO A 16 7.80 -1.25 3.70
C PRO A 16 8.26 -2.34 4.67
N GLY A 17 7.45 -2.61 5.70
CA GLY A 17 7.70 -3.70 6.65
C GLY A 17 7.61 -5.09 5.99
N ILE A 18 6.56 -5.33 5.20
CA ILE A 18 6.38 -6.58 4.44
C ILE A 18 7.54 -6.77 3.45
N ALA A 19 7.93 -5.71 2.74
CA ALA A 19 9.04 -5.76 1.79
C ALA A 19 10.36 -6.14 2.48
N PHE A 20 10.63 -5.56 3.65
CA PHE A 20 11.82 -5.91 4.42
C PHE A 20 11.78 -7.36 4.95
N LEU A 21 10.65 -7.80 5.51
CA LEU A 21 10.49 -9.19 5.97
C LEU A 21 10.62 -10.21 4.84
N ALA A 22 10.16 -9.87 3.63
CA ALA A 22 10.23 -10.74 2.47
C ALA A 22 11.62 -10.77 1.81
N ALA A 23 12.29 -9.62 1.70
CA ALA A 23 13.48 -9.43 0.88
C ALA A 23 14.72 -8.98 1.66
N GLY A 24 14.60 -8.66 2.96
CA GLY A 24 15.71 -8.18 3.78
C GLY A 24 16.40 -6.97 3.14
N ALA A 25 17.73 -7.04 3.03
CA ALA A 25 18.52 -5.99 2.40
C ALA A 25 18.20 -5.75 0.91
N LEU A 26 17.57 -6.72 0.21
CA LEU A 26 17.10 -6.57 -1.18
C LEU A 26 15.77 -5.80 -1.29
N SER A 27 15.14 -5.40 -0.17
CA SER A 27 13.85 -4.72 -0.17
C SER A 27 13.79 -3.51 -1.12
N PRO A 28 14.77 -2.60 -1.20
CA PRO A 28 14.72 -1.48 -2.16
C PRO A 28 14.74 -1.95 -3.61
N LEU A 29 15.50 -3.00 -3.93
CA LEU A 29 15.55 -3.55 -5.28
C LEU A 29 14.24 -4.25 -5.67
N ALA A 30 13.69 -5.07 -4.79
CA ALA A 30 12.41 -5.74 -4.98
C ALA A 30 11.24 -4.72 -5.11
N THR A 31 11.29 -3.65 -4.31
CA THR A 31 10.32 -2.54 -4.42
C THR A 31 10.48 -1.77 -5.74
N LEU A 32 11.70 -1.58 -6.22
CA LEU A 32 11.93 -0.97 -7.52
C LEU A 32 11.30 -1.81 -8.65
N ILE A 33 11.44 -3.13 -8.60
CA ILE A 33 10.79 -4.04 -9.56
C ILE A 33 9.27 -3.90 -9.47
N LEU A 34 8.70 -3.88 -8.26
CA LEU A 34 7.28 -3.63 -8.05
C LEU A 34 6.83 -2.33 -8.73
N VAL A 35 7.56 -1.25 -8.53
CA VAL A 35 7.26 0.07 -9.12
C VAL A 35 7.36 0.03 -10.65
N LEU A 36 8.37 -0.63 -11.21
CA LEU A 36 8.49 -0.78 -12.67
C LEU A 36 7.32 -1.58 -13.25
N VAL A 37 6.93 -2.69 -12.62
CA VAL A 37 5.76 -3.47 -13.03
C VAL A 37 4.47 -2.65 -12.88
N THR A 38 4.36 -1.85 -11.83
CA THR A 38 3.23 -0.94 -11.62
C THR A 38 3.10 0.07 -12.76
N LEU A 39 4.18 0.80 -13.06
CA LEU A 39 4.15 1.91 -14.02
C LEU A 39 4.09 1.45 -15.47
N PHE A 40 4.82 0.39 -15.82
CA PHE A 40 4.96 -0.08 -17.20
C PHE A 40 4.09 -1.30 -17.54
N GLY A 41 3.62 -2.03 -16.54
CA GLY A 41 2.73 -3.18 -16.70
C GLY A 41 1.28 -2.85 -16.32
N ALA A 42 1.01 -2.68 -15.04
CA ALA A 42 -0.35 -2.54 -14.52
C ALA A 42 -1.02 -1.24 -14.99
N LEU A 43 -0.38 -0.09 -14.85
CA LEU A 43 -0.96 1.20 -15.19
C LEU A 43 -1.46 1.29 -16.65
N PRO A 44 -0.69 0.91 -17.71
CA PRO A 44 -1.18 0.93 -19.08
C PRO A 44 -2.37 -0.04 -19.30
N VAL A 45 -2.36 -1.19 -18.64
CA VAL A 45 -3.45 -2.17 -18.72
C VAL A 45 -4.72 -1.57 -18.14
N TYR A 46 -4.67 -1.02 -16.92
CA TYR A 46 -5.84 -0.44 -16.27
C TYR A 46 -6.35 0.84 -16.94
N GLN A 47 -5.49 1.59 -17.60
CA GLN A 47 -5.94 2.69 -18.48
C GLN A 47 -6.81 2.20 -19.65
N ARG A 48 -6.48 1.04 -20.25
CA ARG A 48 -7.29 0.40 -21.29
C ARG A 48 -8.57 -0.22 -20.72
N VAL A 49 -8.49 -0.81 -19.52
CA VAL A 49 -9.68 -1.32 -18.82
C VAL A 49 -10.68 -0.19 -18.57
N ALA A 50 -10.22 1.00 -18.15
CA ALA A 50 -11.08 2.17 -17.97
C ALA A 50 -11.78 2.61 -19.26
N GLU A 51 -11.14 2.48 -20.43
CA GLU A 51 -11.74 2.77 -21.72
C GLU A 51 -12.79 1.71 -22.11
N ALA A 52 -12.50 0.43 -21.88
CA ALA A 52 -13.33 -0.68 -22.31
C ALA A 52 -14.48 -0.99 -21.33
N SER A 53 -14.39 -0.53 -20.07
CA SER A 53 -15.37 -0.78 -19.01
C SER A 53 -15.83 0.53 -18.33
N PRO A 54 -16.46 1.46 -19.08
CA PRO A 54 -16.80 2.80 -18.56
C PRO A 54 -17.87 2.81 -17.45
N ASN A 55 -18.54 1.70 -17.22
CA ASN A 55 -19.55 1.54 -16.18
C ASN A 55 -19.01 0.93 -14.88
N GLY A 56 -17.68 0.86 -14.71
CA GLY A 56 -17.06 0.34 -13.49
C GLY A 56 -17.17 -1.17 -13.30
N GLN A 57 -17.39 -1.91 -14.37
CA GLN A 57 -17.47 -3.38 -14.33
C GLN A 57 -16.11 -4.06 -14.10
N GLY A 58 -15.02 -3.29 -14.24
CA GLY A 58 -13.66 -3.75 -14.00
C GLY A 58 -13.07 -4.66 -15.08
N SER A 59 -11.86 -5.14 -14.82
CA SER A 59 -11.11 -6.00 -15.73
C SER A 59 -11.75 -7.39 -15.92
N ILE A 60 -12.34 -7.91 -14.86
CA ILE A 60 -12.87 -9.28 -14.82
C ILE A 60 -14.10 -9.42 -15.71
N ALA A 61 -15.00 -8.42 -15.71
CA ALA A 61 -16.19 -8.45 -16.55
C ALA A 61 -15.87 -8.42 -18.05
N MET A 62 -14.76 -7.81 -18.45
CA MET A 62 -14.32 -7.82 -19.85
C MET A 62 -13.99 -9.22 -20.36
N LEU A 63 -13.52 -10.11 -19.49
CA LEU A 63 -13.16 -11.48 -19.83
C LEU A 63 -14.39 -12.32 -20.20
N GLN A 64 -15.58 -11.96 -19.69
CA GLN A 64 -16.83 -12.63 -20.07
C GLN A 64 -17.13 -12.50 -21.55
N ASN A 65 -16.71 -11.41 -22.19
CA ASN A 65 -16.91 -11.17 -23.62
C ASN A 65 -15.88 -11.87 -24.49
N LEU A 66 -14.73 -12.24 -23.92
CA LEU A 66 -13.64 -12.90 -24.64
C LEU A 66 -13.80 -14.42 -24.71
N PHE A 67 -14.45 -15.02 -23.73
CA PHE A 67 -14.66 -16.46 -23.66
C PHE A 67 -16.14 -16.83 -23.86
N PRO A 68 -16.47 -17.66 -24.84
CA PRO A 68 -17.86 -18.05 -25.10
C PRO A 68 -18.39 -19.03 -24.05
N GLN A 69 -19.72 -18.98 -23.84
CA GLN A 69 -20.51 -19.95 -23.08
C GLN A 69 -20.11 -20.11 -21.59
N TRP A 70 -20.22 -21.35 -21.08
CA TRP A 70 -20.00 -21.68 -19.67
C TRP A 70 -18.54 -21.59 -19.23
N SER A 71 -17.58 -21.81 -20.12
CA SER A 71 -16.15 -21.69 -19.82
C SER A 71 -15.79 -20.25 -19.39
N GLY A 72 -16.30 -19.25 -20.12
CA GLY A 72 -16.11 -17.85 -19.75
C GLY A 72 -16.75 -17.48 -18.43
N LYS A 73 -17.98 -17.95 -18.17
CA LYS A 73 -18.67 -17.70 -16.90
C LYS A 73 -17.95 -18.33 -15.72
N THR A 74 -17.50 -19.57 -15.85
CA THR A 74 -16.73 -20.25 -14.79
C THR A 74 -15.43 -19.54 -14.50
N PHE A 75 -14.70 -19.12 -15.55
CA PHE A 75 -13.44 -18.40 -15.40
C PHE A 75 -13.65 -17.05 -14.70
N VAL A 76 -14.66 -16.28 -15.09
CA VAL A 76 -15.03 -15.02 -14.44
C VAL A 76 -15.40 -15.22 -12.98
N LEU A 77 -16.17 -16.28 -12.64
CA LEU A 77 -16.53 -16.59 -11.25
C LEU A 77 -15.32 -16.92 -10.39
N ILE A 78 -14.36 -17.68 -10.93
CA ILE A 78 -13.10 -17.98 -10.24
C ILE A 78 -12.33 -16.68 -9.97
N LEU A 79 -12.17 -15.81 -10.97
CA LEU A 79 -11.46 -14.53 -10.81
C LEU A 79 -12.17 -13.58 -9.86
N LEU A 80 -13.51 -13.54 -9.86
CA LEU A 80 -14.29 -12.78 -8.89
C LEU A 80 -14.06 -13.30 -7.47
N GLY A 81 -13.94 -14.61 -7.29
CA GLY A 81 -13.56 -15.20 -6.01
C GLY A 81 -12.20 -14.73 -5.52
N PHE A 82 -11.20 -14.72 -6.39
CA PHE A 82 -9.87 -14.18 -6.06
C PHE A 82 -9.91 -12.68 -5.73
N ALA A 83 -10.59 -11.87 -6.54
CA ALA A 83 -10.72 -10.43 -6.30
C ALA A 83 -11.44 -10.13 -4.99
N THR A 84 -12.52 -10.87 -4.67
CA THR A 84 -13.24 -10.72 -3.40
C THR A 84 -12.33 -11.08 -2.23
N THR A 85 -11.54 -12.14 -2.36
CA THR A 85 -10.57 -12.55 -1.32
C THR A 85 -9.50 -11.47 -1.13
N ASP A 86 -8.99 -10.88 -2.21
CA ASP A 86 -8.02 -9.79 -2.16
C ASP A 86 -8.56 -8.57 -1.41
N PHE A 87 -9.79 -8.15 -1.69
CA PHE A 87 -10.45 -7.06 -0.95
C PHE A 87 -10.61 -7.37 0.55
N VAL A 88 -11.01 -8.59 0.89
CA VAL A 88 -11.13 -9.01 2.30
C VAL A 88 -9.77 -8.98 2.99
N ILE A 89 -8.72 -9.47 2.33
CA ILE A 89 -7.35 -9.43 2.84
C ILE A 89 -6.91 -7.99 3.05
N THR A 90 -7.11 -7.10 2.08
CA THR A 90 -6.71 -5.69 2.16
C THR A 90 -7.40 -4.96 3.32
N ILE A 91 -8.72 -5.13 3.47
CA ILE A 91 -9.48 -4.55 4.59
C ILE A 91 -8.96 -5.07 5.93
N THR A 92 -8.78 -6.38 6.03
CA THR A 92 -8.33 -7.03 7.28
C THR A 92 -6.90 -6.62 7.64
N LEU A 93 -6.01 -6.56 6.64
CA LEU A 93 -4.62 -6.15 6.82
C LEU A 93 -4.53 -4.69 7.27
N SER A 94 -5.27 -3.79 6.62
CA SER A 94 -5.29 -2.37 7.00
C SER A 94 -5.85 -2.16 8.40
N ALA A 95 -6.91 -2.88 8.78
CA ALA A 95 -7.47 -2.80 10.13
C ALA A 95 -6.52 -3.40 11.19
N ALA A 96 -5.81 -4.49 10.85
CA ALA A 96 -4.82 -5.11 11.74
C ALA A 96 -3.59 -4.22 11.92
N ASP A 97 -3.15 -3.55 10.86
CA ASP A 97 -2.07 -2.58 10.88
C ASP A 97 -2.42 -1.39 11.80
N ALA A 98 -3.57 -0.76 11.58
CA ALA A 98 -4.07 0.30 12.45
C ALA A 98 -4.19 -0.14 13.91
N ALA A 99 -4.67 -1.36 14.16
CA ALA A 99 -4.74 -1.93 15.51
C ALA A 99 -3.35 -2.13 16.12
N ALA A 100 -2.34 -2.55 15.35
CA ALA A 100 -0.97 -2.70 15.82
C ALA A 100 -0.38 -1.33 16.22
N HIS A 101 -0.58 -0.29 15.42
CA HIS A 101 -0.19 1.08 15.75
C HIS A 101 -0.82 1.56 17.05
N PHE A 102 -2.12 1.33 17.23
CA PHE A 102 -2.84 1.69 18.44
C PHE A 102 -2.32 0.96 19.67
N VAL A 103 -2.17 -0.37 19.60
CA VAL A 103 -1.73 -1.23 20.71
C VAL A 103 -0.29 -0.92 21.15
N GLN A 104 0.59 -0.63 20.21
CA GLN A 104 2.00 -0.36 20.48
C GLN A 104 2.29 1.10 20.80
N ASN A 105 1.30 1.99 20.70
CA ASN A 105 1.47 3.38 21.08
C ASN A 105 1.76 3.50 22.59
N PRO A 106 2.76 4.31 22.99
CA PRO A 106 3.12 4.47 24.41
C PRO A 106 2.01 4.96 25.32
N PHE A 107 1.05 5.70 24.78
CA PHE A 107 -0.06 6.29 25.55
C PHE A 107 -1.30 5.38 25.63
N THR A 108 -1.29 4.23 24.97
CA THR A 108 -2.43 3.32 25.00
C THR A 108 -2.52 2.58 26.35
N PRO A 109 -3.66 2.66 27.07
CA PRO A 109 -3.87 1.97 28.33
C PRO A 109 -3.76 0.45 28.17
N ALA A 110 -3.24 -0.22 29.21
CA ALA A 110 -3.01 -1.68 29.18
C ALA A 110 -4.29 -2.51 28.90
N TRP A 111 -5.46 -2.05 29.35
CA TRP A 111 -6.74 -2.72 29.13
C TRP A 111 -7.24 -2.66 27.66
N MET A 112 -6.70 -1.73 26.85
CA MET A 112 -7.02 -1.59 25.42
C MET A 112 -6.01 -2.31 24.50
N LYS A 113 -5.08 -3.11 25.02
CA LYS A 113 -4.02 -3.76 24.24
C LYS A 113 -4.43 -5.07 23.55
N SER A 114 -5.71 -5.27 23.24
CA SER A 114 -6.18 -6.41 22.47
C SER A 114 -6.19 -6.08 20.97
N GLN A 115 -5.15 -6.47 20.24
CA GLN A 115 -5.04 -6.20 18.79
C GLN A 115 -6.25 -6.76 18.03
N MET A 116 -6.65 -8.01 18.30
CA MET A 116 -7.82 -8.62 17.65
C MET A 116 -9.12 -7.86 17.93
N GLY A 117 -9.33 -7.44 19.20
CA GLY A 117 -10.53 -6.67 19.59
C GLY A 117 -10.61 -5.33 18.87
N ILE A 118 -9.48 -4.62 18.75
CA ILE A 118 -9.42 -3.34 18.04
C ILE A 118 -9.60 -3.54 16.55
N THR A 119 -8.97 -4.56 15.94
CA THR A 119 -9.16 -4.89 14.53
C THR A 119 -10.64 -5.11 14.19
N LEU A 120 -11.33 -5.93 14.99
CA LEU A 120 -12.77 -6.20 14.79
C LEU A 120 -13.62 -4.93 14.97
N LEU A 121 -13.29 -4.10 15.97
CA LEU A 121 -13.95 -2.82 16.19
C LEU A 121 -13.79 -1.88 14.99
N LEU A 122 -12.58 -1.77 14.44
CA LEU A 122 -12.29 -0.92 13.27
C LEU A 122 -13.04 -1.39 12.03
N ILE A 123 -13.09 -2.71 11.79
CA ILE A 123 -13.85 -3.29 10.67
C ILE A 123 -15.35 -3.01 10.86
N ALA A 124 -15.88 -3.18 12.09
CA ALA A 124 -17.29 -2.89 12.38
C ALA A 124 -17.62 -1.40 12.20
N LEU A 125 -16.72 -0.50 12.62
CA LEU A 125 -16.86 0.96 12.45
C LEU A 125 -16.87 1.34 10.98
N LEU A 126 -15.93 0.78 10.20
CA LEU A 126 -15.86 0.98 8.75
C LEU A 126 -17.17 0.54 8.08
N GLY A 127 -17.66 -0.67 8.42
CA GLY A 127 -18.93 -1.17 7.92
C GLY A 127 -20.11 -0.25 8.27
N ALA A 128 -20.16 0.26 9.50
CA ALA A 128 -21.19 1.20 9.94
C ALA A 128 -21.16 2.54 9.16
N ILE A 129 -19.96 3.04 8.83
CA ILE A 129 -19.80 4.25 7.98
C ILE A 129 -20.35 4.00 6.58
N PHE A 130 -20.03 2.87 5.96
CA PHE A 130 -20.53 2.53 4.63
C PHE A 130 -22.04 2.31 4.61
N LEU A 131 -22.65 1.80 5.69
CA LEU A 131 -24.10 1.67 5.81
C LEU A 131 -24.83 3.02 5.85
N LYS A 132 -24.17 4.11 6.30
CA LYS A 132 -24.74 5.46 6.26
C LYS A 132 -24.80 6.07 4.87
N GLY A 133 -23.87 5.69 4.00
CA GLY A 133 -23.84 6.15 2.62
C GLY A 133 -22.45 6.46 2.10
N PHE A 134 -22.29 6.32 0.80
CA PHE A 134 -21.01 6.48 0.12
C PHE A 134 -20.50 7.92 0.10
N LYS A 135 -21.40 8.93 0.08
CA LYS A 135 -21.01 10.34 0.00
C LYS A 135 -20.33 10.82 1.28
N GLU A 136 -20.84 10.40 2.43
CA GLU A 136 -20.29 10.71 3.74
C GLU A 136 -18.92 10.06 3.92
N ALA A 137 -18.77 8.82 3.46
CA ALA A 137 -17.50 8.10 3.48
C ALA A 137 -16.42 8.82 2.65
N ILE A 138 -16.75 9.37 1.47
CA ILE A 138 -15.81 10.12 0.63
C ILE A 138 -15.29 11.38 1.35
N GLY A 139 -16.15 12.14 2.02
CA GLY A 139 -15.75 13.36 2.74
C GLY A 139 -14.71 13.08 3.83
N VAL A 140 -14.94 12.03 4.63
CA VAL A 140 -14.00 11.59 5.67
C VAL A 140 -12.70 11.08 5.03
N ALA A 141 -12.78 10.27 3.97
CA ALA A 141 -11.63 9.72 3.27
C ALA A 141 -10.69 10.80 2.72
N VAL A 142 -11.22 11.92 2.20
CA VAL A 142 -10.40 13.05 1.70
C VAL A 142 -9.50 13.60 2.80
N ILE A 143 -10.08 13.87 3.97
CA ILE A 143 -9.34 14.44 5.10
C ILE A 143 -8.29 13.45 5.60
N LEU A 144 -8.68 12.17 5.79
CA LEU A 144 -7.77 11.13 6.27
C LEU A 144 -6.59 10.93 5.33
N VAL A 145 -6.84 10.80 4.02
CA VAL A 145 -5.76 10.64 3.02
C VAL A 145 -4.83 11.85 2.99
N ALA A 146 -5.37 13.08 3.06
CA ALA A 146 -4.55 14.29 3.06
C ALA A 146 -3.62 14.35 4.30
N VAL A 147 -4.16 14.07 5.49
CA VAL A 147 -3.39 14.01 6.73
C VAL A 147 -2.34 12.88 6.66
N TYR A 148 -2.75 11.69 6.27
CA TYR A 148 -1.89 10.52 6.17
C TYR A 148 -0.72 10.74 5.21
N LEU A 149 -0.96 11.21 3.98
CA LEU A 149 0.08 11.53 3.01
C LEU A 149 0.99 12.67 3.49
N GLY A 150 0.42 13.68 4.16
CA GLY A 150 1.19 14.76 4.76
C GLY A 150 2.18 14.25 5.82
N LEU A 151 1.71 13.40 6.73
CA LEU A 151 2.57 12.80 7.76
C LEU A 151 3.62 11.86 7.17
N ASN A 152 3.23 11.03 6.19
CA ASN A 152 4.18 10.18 5.46
C ASN A 152 5.25 11.00 4.73
N THR A 153 4.89 12.16 4.15
CA THR A 153 5.86 13.06 3.52
C THR A 153 6.90 13.55 4.53
N ILE A 154 6.45 13.94 5.72
CA ILE A 154 7.37 14.40 6.79
C ILE A 154 8.29 13.28 7.23
N VAL A 155 7.75 12.08 7.53
CA VAL A 155 8.57 10.93 7.96
C VAL A 155 9.58 10.55 6.88
N THR A 156 9.15 10.51 5.62
CA THR A 156 10.02 10.17 4.49
C THR A 156 11.11 11.22 4.31
N ALA A 157 10.78 12.51 4.38
CA ALA A 157 11.75 13.60 4.26
C ALA A 157 12.80 13.58 5.40
N VAL A 158 12.33 13.38 6.64
CA VAL A 158 13.24 13.25 7.80
C VAL A 158 14.11 12.00 7.69
N GLY A 159 13.53 10.85 7.29
CA GLY A 159 14.29 9.62 7.09
C GLY A 159 15.35 9.75 5.99
N LEU A 160 15.02 10.36 4.85
CA LEU A 160 16.00 10.63 3.80
C LEU A 160 17.09 11.62 4.26
N TRP A 161 16.71 12.64 5.01
CA TRP A 161 17.67 13.56 5.62
C TRP A 161 18.63 12.85 6.58
N GLU A 162 18.13 11.90 7.37
CA GLU A 162 18.95 11.13 8.29
C GLU A 162 19.91 10.19 7.54
N VAL A 163 19.49 9.57 6.45
CA VAL A 163 20.37 8.80 5.56
C VAL A 163 21.50 9.68 5.00
N LEU A 164 21.20 10.92 4.60
CA LEU A 164 22.21 11.87 4.10
C LEU A 164 23.19 12.32 5.20
N ARG A 165 22.73 12.41 6.44
CA ARG A 165 23.60 12.75 7.60
C ARG A 165 24.53 11.62 8.01
N HIS A 166 24.19 10.38 7.70
CA HIS A 166 24.97 9.20 8.01
C HIS A 166 25.47 8.50 6.74
N PRO A 167 26.44 9.09 6.02
CA PRO A 167 26.87 8.61 4.71
C PRO A 167 27.45 7.19 4.70
N HIS A 168 27.84 6.65 5.87
CA HIS A 168 28.32 5.28 6.01
C HIS A 168 27.21 4.21 5.83
N VAL A 169 25.94 4.56 6.07
CA VAL A 169 24.82 3.61 6.04
C VAL A 169 24.63 3.02 4.64
N PHE A 170 24.86 3.81 3.59
CA PHE A 170 24.71 3.35 2.22
C PHE A 170 25.83 2.38 1.78
N PRO A 171 27.15 2.66 1.99
CA PRO A 171 28.21 1.68 1.79
C PRO A 171 28.03 0.41 2.61
N ASP A 172 27.61 0.50 3.88
CA ASP A 172 27.37 -0.66 4.73
C ASP A 172 26.28 -1.57 4.16
N TRP A 173 25.19 -0.97 3.64
CA TRP A 173 24.15 -1.70 2.96
C TRP A 173 24.65 -2.41 1.67
N ILE A 174 25.43 -1.72 0.83
CA ILE A 174 26.02 -2.32 -0.38
C ILE A 174 26.96 -3.46 -0.02
N ASN A 175 27.79 -3.29 1.01
CA ASN A 175 28.67 -4.35 1.51
C ASN A 175 27.86 -5.56 2.01
N SER A 176 26.77 -5.33 2.74
CA SER A 176 25.84 -6.38 3.16
C SER A 176 25.27 -7.13 1.97
N LEU A 177 24.85 -6.44 0.92
CA LEU A 177 24.37 -7.08 -0.31
C LEU A 177 25.44 -7.93 -0.97
N SER A 178 26.66 -7.42 -1.15
CA SER A 178 27.76 -8.12 -1.80
C SER A 178 28.24 -9.33 -1.00
N THR A 179 28.11 -9.33 0.33
CA THR A 179 28.47 -10.44 1.20
C THR A 179 27.45 -11.59 1.10
N HIS A 180 26.14 -11.26 0.96
CA HIS A 180 25.08 -12.27 0.95
C HIS A 180 24.75 -12.78 -0.46
N TYR A 181 25.08 -12.04 -1.50
CA TYR A 181 24.70 -12.36 -2.88
C TYR A 181 25.92 -12.34 -3.79
N SER A 182 26.13 -13.44 -4.54
CA SER A 182 27.34 -13.68 -5.34
C SER A 182 27.50 -12.74 -6.55
N ASN A 183 26.39 -12.21 -7.09
CA ASN A 183 26.45 -11.30 -8.24
C ASN A 183 25.12 -10.50 -8.39
N PRO A 184 25.13 -9.36 -9.17
CA PRO A 184 23.95 -8.56 -9.42
C PRO A 184 22.79 -9.29 -10.11
N LEU A 185 23.08 -10.27 -10.97
CA LEU A 185 22.05 -11.08 -11.64
C LEU A 185 21.30 -11.96 -10.65
N ALA A 186 22.01 -12.53 -9.64
CA ALA A 186 21.37 -13.27 -8.57
C ALA A 186 20.46 -12.36 -7.72
N MET A 187 20.92 -11.15 -7.40
CA MET A 187 20.09 -10.16 -6.68
C MET A 187 18.81 -9.84 -7.45
N LEU A 188 18.92 -9.60 -8.76
CA LEU A 188 17.77 -9.33 -9.62
C LEU A 188 16.83 -10.53 -9.71
N GLY A 189 17.37 -11.73 -9.91
CA GLY A 189 16.60 -12.98 -9.98
C GLY A 189 15.82 -13.26 -8.70
N ILE A 190 16.46 -13.12 -7.53
CA ILE A 190 15.81 -13.29 -6.22
C ILE A 190 14.72 -12.22 -6.02
N SER A 191 15.01 -10.96 -6.35
CA SER A 191 14.03 -9.88 -6.24
C SER A 191 12.80 -10.10 -7.13
N LEU A 192 12.98 -10.66 -8.33
CA LEU A 192 11.88 -11.06 -9.23
C LEU A 192 11.05 -12.22 -8.64
N VAL A 193 11.67 -13.18 -7.97
CA VAL A 193 10.96 -14.30 -7.29
C VAL A 193 10.19 -13.80 -6.07
N LEU A 194 10.71 -12.77 -5.40
CA LEU A 194 10.07 -12.18 -4.21
C LEU A 194 8.95 -11.17 -4.57
N PHE A 195 8.96 -10.64 -5.79
CA PHE A 195 7.97 -9.66 -6.26
C PHE A 195 6.52 -10.02 -5.95
N PRO A 196 6.02 -11.27 -6.13
CA PRO A 196 4.62 -11.59 -5.83
C PRO A 196 4.23 -11.36 -4.37
N LYS A 197 5.16 -11.46 -3.42
CA LYS A 197 4.92 -11.15 -2.00
C LYS A 197 4.71 -9.67 -1.74
N LEU A 198 5.19 -8.82 -2.65
CA LEU A 198 5.05 -7.37 -2.58
C LEU A 198 3.86 -6.85 -3.41
N ALA A 199 3.19 -7.72 -4.17
CA ALA A 199 2.15 -7.35 -5.13
C ALA A 199 0.88 -6.74 -4.51
N LEU A 200 0.70 -6.83 -3.18
CA LEU A 200 -0.37 -6.14 -2.44
C LEU A 200 -0.42 -4.63 -2.75
N GLY A 201 0.72 -4.02 -3.06
CA GLY A 201 0.79 -2.63 -3.52
C GLY A 201 0.12 -2.34 -4.88
N LEU A 202 -0.45 -3.33 -5.57
CA LEU A 202 -1.13 -3.19 -6.86
C LEU A 202 -2.66 -3.17 -6.74
N SER A 203 -3.25 -3.48 -5.57
CA SER A 203 -4.69 -3.68 -5.37
C SER A 203 -5.55 -2.46 -5.76
N GLY A 204 -5.07 -1.25 -5.53
CA GLY A 204 -5.82 -0.02 -5.77
C GLY A 204 -6.19 0.31 -7.23
N PHE A 205 -5.61 -0.38 -8.22
CA PHE A 205 -5.95 -0.16 -9.62
C PHE A 205 -7.35 -0.67 -9.98
N GLU A 206 -7.72 -1.88 -9.51
CA GLU A 206 -9.05 -2.44 -9.74
C GLU A 206 -10.12 -1.59 -9.06
N THR A 207 -9.88 -1.18 -7.82
CA THR A 207 -10.75 -0.23 -7.10
C THR A 207 -10.90 1.08 -7.87
N GLY A 208 -9.81 1.59 -8.46
CA GLY A 208 -9.80 2.80 -9.29
C GLY A 208 -10.73 2.73 -10.50
N VAL A 209 -10.82 1.58 -11.15
CA VAL A 209 -11.75 1.35 -12.27
C VAL A 209 -13.17 1.06 -11.76
N ALA A 210 -13.33 0.31 -10.67
CA ALA A 210 -14.63 0.00 -10.09
C ALA A 210 -15.41 1.24 -9.65
N VAL A 211 -14.74 2.27 -9.13
CA VAL A 211 -15.37 3.54 -8.72
C VAL A 211 -15.61 4.52 -9.88
N MET A 212 -15.32 4.13 -11.11
CA MET A 212 -15.46 4.99 -12.29
C MET A 212 -16.85 5.62 -12.47
N PRO A 213 -17.98 4.97 -12.16
CA PRO A 213 -19.30 5.59 -12.20
C PRO A 213 -19.48 6.77 -11.24
N LEU A 214 -18.64 6.87 -10.19
CA LEU A 214 -18.66 7.96 -9.21
C LEU A 214 -17.73 9.13 -9.59
N ILE A 215 -16.94 8.97 -10.66
CA ILE A 215 -16.01 10.00 -11.12
C ILE A 215 -16.78 11.05 -11.92
N GLU A 216 -16.55 12.31 -11.59
CA GLU A 216 -17.16 13.44 -12.28
C GLU A 216 -16.71 13.51 -13.75
N GLY A 217 -17.65 13.79 -14.64
CA GLY A 217 -17.42 13.99 -16.06
C GLY A 217 -18.74 14.35 -16.77
N ALA A 218 -18.69 15.25 -17.74
CA ALA A 218 -19.84 15.67 -18.51
C ALA A 218 -20.39 14.52 -19.37
N ASP A 219 -19.51 13.66 -19.85
CA ASP A 219 -19.83 12.47 -20.64
C ASP A 219 -18.94 11.27 -20.26
N VAL A 220 -19.13 10.15 -20.95
CA VAL A 220 -18.35 8.93 -20.74
C VAL A 220 -16.86 9.16 -21.02
N ASN A 221 -16.53 9.91 -22.07
CA ASN A 221 -15.14 10.18 -22.45
C ASN A 221 -14.43 11.02 -21.40
N ASP A 222 -15.12 12.01 -20.82
CA ASP A 222 -14.59 12.82 -19.74
C ASP A 222 -14.33 11.98 -18.48
N ARG A 223 -15.24 11.06 -18.12
CA ARG A 223 -15.04 10.13 -17.00
C ARG A 223 -13.84 9.23 -17.22
N VAL A 224 -13.71 8.65 -18.41
CA VAL A 224 -12.53 7.83 -18.78
C VAL A 224 -11.26 8.63 -18.65
N ARG A 225 -11.21 9.86 -19.20
CA ARG A 225 -10.06 10.75 -19.11
C ARG A 225 -9.69 11.07 -17.66
N ASN A 226 -10.67 11.37 -16.82
CA ASN A 226 -10.46 11.69 -15.41
C ASN A 226 -10.02 10.46 -14.60
N THR A 227 -10.57 9.27 -14.91
CA THR A 227 -10.10 8.00 -14.33
C THR A 227 -8.64 7.74 -14.69
N ARG A 228 -8.24 7.92 -15.94
CA ARG A 228 -6.85 7.75 -16.35
C ARG A 228 -5.89 8.71 -15.62
N LYS A 229 -6.29 9.98 -15.46
CA LYS A 229 -5.53 10.94 -14.66
C LYS A 229 -5.41 10.49 -13.20
N LEU A 230 -6.50 9.99 -12.61
CA LEU A 230 -6.52 9.45 -11.26
C LEU A 230 -5.53 8.31 -11.11
N LEU A 231 -5.58 7.31 -12.00
CA LEU A 231 -4.68 6.15 -11.97
C LEU A 231 -3.21 6.56 -12.09
N VAL A 232 -2.89 7.45 -13.04
CA VAL A 232 -1.52 7.96 -13.24
C VAL A 232 -1.03 8.69 -11.99
N THR A 233 -1.84 9.63 -11.48
CA THR A 233 -1.43 10.43 -10.32
C THR A 233 -1.22 9.57 -9.08
N ALA A 234 -2.14 8.64 -8.82
CA ALA A 234 -2.02 7.71 -7.69
C ALA A 234 -0.78 6.81 -7.84
N ALA A 235 -0.55 6.24 -9.03
CA ALA A 235 0.62 5.41 -9.31
C ALA A 235 1.93 6.16 -9.13
N MET A 236 2.02 7.40 -9.60
CA MET A 236 3.23 8.23 -9.46
C MET A 236 3.52 8.57 -7.99
N ILE A 237 2.50 9.00 -7.24
CA ILE A 237 2.64 9.31 -5.82
C ILE A 237 3.12 8.06 -5.07
N MET A 238 2.43 6.92 -5.25
CA MET A 238 2.81 5.67 -4.59
C MET A 238 4.20 5.20 -4.96
N SER A 239 4.57 5.27 -6.23
CA SER A 239 5.90 4.86 -6.68
C SER A 239 7.03 5.62 -5.98
N ILE A 240 6.86 6.93 -5.83
CA ILE A 240 7.83 7.78 -5.12
C ILE A 240 7.90 7.37 -3.63
N PHE A 241 6.75 7.25 -2.98
CA PHE A 241 6.73 6.87 -1.57
C PHE A 241 7.28 5.46 -1.34
N LEU A 242 6.88 4.46 -2.14
CA LEU A 242 7.33 3.08 -1.98
C LEU A 242 8.84 2.97 -2.08
N ILE A 243 9.47 3.60 -3.07
CA ILE A 243 10.93 3.59 -3.22
C ILE A 243 11.59 4.29 -2.02
N ALA A 244 11.14 5.51 -1.71
CA ALA A 244 11.74 6.29 -0.63
C ALA A 244 11.57 5.61 0.73
N THR A 245 10.38 5.11 1.04
CA THR A 245 10.11 4.42 2.32
C THR A 245 10.85 3.09 2.41
N SER A 246 10.95 2.31 1.32
CA SER A 246 11.74 1.08 1.29
C SER A 246 13.24 1.36 1.56
N ILE A 247 13.79 2.44 1.00
CA ILE A 247 15.17 2.86 1.27
C ILE A 247 15.35 3.21 2.74
N ILE A 248 14.57 4.13 3.29
CA ILE A 248 14.75 4.59 4.67
C ILE A 248 14.52 3.47 5.69
N THR A 249 13.53 2.60 5.48
CA THR A 249 13.26 1.49 6.40
C THR A 249 14.37 0.44 6.35
N THR A 250 14.91 0.15 5.17
CA THR A 250 16.02 -0.82 5.02
C THR A 250 17.34 -0.28 5.59
N LEU A 251 17.61 1.02 5.46
CA LEU A 251 18.87 1.61 5.88
C LEU A 251 18.89 2.05 7.35
N LEU A 252 17.75 2.46 7.92
CA LEU A 252 17.69 3.08 9.25
C LEU A 252 17.13 2.18 10.35
N ILE A 253 16.55 1.03 10.00
CA ILE A 253 15.97 0.09 10.95
C ILE A 253 16.81 -1.19 11.00
N GLU A 254 17.22 -1.58 12.20
CA GLU A 254 17.93 -2.82 12.43
C GLU A 254 17.04 -4.03 12.13
N PRO A 255 17.57 -5.09 11.48
CA PRO A 255 16.79 -6.29 11.11
C PRO A 255 16.02 -6.93 12.27
N ASP A 256 16.59 -6.91 13.47
CA ASP A 256 15.95 -7.51 14.65
C ASP A 256 14.68 -6.79 15.09
N LYS A 257 14.55 -5.48 14.79
CA LYS A 257 13.36 -4.70 15.10
C LYS A 257 12.12 -5.07 14.24
N PHE A 258 12.33 -5.74 13.10
CA PHE A 258 11.24 -6.23 12.26
C PHE A 258 10.70 -7.60 12.69
N LYS A 259 11.43 -8.36 13.50
CA LYS A 259 11.00 -9.69 13.96
C LYS A 259 9.76 -9.59 14.85
N ASP A 260 9.09 -10.72 15.04
CA ASP A 260 7.92 -10.80 15.90
C ASP A 260 8.22 -10.27 17.30
N GLY A 261 7.40 -9.34 17.76
CA GLY A 261 7.60 -8.61 19.01
C GLY A 261 8.58 -7.43 18.94
N GLY A 262 9.23 -7.20 17.79
CA GLY A 262 10.09 -6.02 17.59
C GLY A 262 9.28 -4.73 17.41
N GLU A 263 9.91 -3.60 17.74
CA GLU A 263 9.27 -2.28 17.75
C GLU A 263 8.85 -1.77 16.36
N ALA A 264 9.46 -2.28 15.29
CA ALA A 264 9.16 -1.93 13.90
C ALA A 264 8.30 -2.98 13.18
N ASN A 265 7.94 -4.09 13.86
CA ASN A 265 7.09 -5.13 13.27
C ASN A 265 5.70 -4.57 12.98
N GLY A 266 5.28 -4.62 11.70
CA GLY A 266 4.00 -4.09 11.24
C GLY A 266 3.86 -2.56 11.30
N ARG A 267 4.90 -1.80 11.72
CA ARG A 267 4.83 -0.34 11.87
C ARG A 267 6.16 0.38 11.60
N ALA A 268 6.82 -0.02 10.52
CA ALA A 268 8.17 0.46 10.20
C ALA A 268 8.28 1.99 10.12
N LEU A 269 7.34 2.66 9.48
CA LEU A 269 7.36 4.13 9.35
C LEU A 269 7.00 4.84 10.67
N ALA A 270 6.07 4.29 11.46
CA ALA A 270 5.79 4.82 12.79
C ALA A 270 7.00 4.70 13.71
N TYR A 271 7.72 3.58 13.65
CA TYR A 271 8.97 3.42 14.39
C TYR A 271 9.98 4.54 14.04
N LEU A 272 10.16 4.85 12.75
CA LEU A 272 11.02 5.96 12.33
C LEU A 272 10.48 7.32 12.80
N ALA A 273 9.15 7.52 12.77
CA ALA A 273 8.52 8.73 13.28
C ALA A 273 8.79 8.94 14.76
N HIS A 274 8.62 7.91 15.59
CA HIS A 274 8.93 7.95 17.02
C HIS A 274 10.42 8.18 17.28
N LYS A 275 11.30 7.49 16.55
CA LYS A 275 12.74 7.52 16.73
C LYS A 275 13.38 8.87 16.36
N TYR A 276 12.99 9.44 15.20
CA TYR A 276 13.68 10.61 14.64
C TYR A 276 12.92 11.93 14.78
N ILE A 277 11.58 11.90 14.96
CA ILE A 277 10.79 13.12 15.10
C ILE A 277 10.31 13.28 16.56
N GLY A 278 10.06 12.17 17.24
CA GLY A 278 9.67 12.14 18.66
C GLY A 278 8.28 11.59 18.92
N ASN A 279 8.01 11.29 20.19
CA ASN A 279 6.82 10.56 20.60
C ASN A 279 5.50 11.29 20.30
N ALA A 280 5.45 12.62 20.38
CA ALA A 280 4.22 13.37 20.07
C ALA A 280 3.84 13.23 18.59
N PHE A 281 4.80 13.39 17.68
CA PHE A 281 4.56 13.20 16.25
C PHE A 281 4.31 11.72 15.91
N GLY A 282 5.09 10.80 16.50
CA GLY A 282 4.88 9.35 16.32
C GLY A 282 3.48 8.93 16.73
N THR A 283 2.95 9.46 17.84
CA THR A 283 1.58 9.22 18.27
C THR A 283 0.55 9.76 17.27
N LEU A 284 0.77 10.97 16.75
CA LEU A 284 -0.10 11.52 15.69
C LEU A 284 -0.06 10.65 14.44
N TYR A 285 1.13 10.13 14.09
CA TYR A 285 1.30 9.20 12.97
C TYR A 285 0.52 7.89 13.22
N ASP A 286 0.67 7.28 14.41
CA ASP A 286 -0.06 6.06 14.79
C ASP A 286 -1.58 6.23 14.68
N PHE A 287 -2.13 7.40 15.01
CA PHE A 287 -3.56 7.69 14.86
C PHE A 287 -4.00 7.99 13.42
N SER A 288 -3.07 8.29 12.53
CA SER A 288 -3.38 8.57 11.12
C SER A 288 -3.49 7.30 10.27
N THR A 289 -2.91 6.21 10.73
CA THR A 289 -2.93 4.89 10.09
C THR A 289 -4.23 4.18 10.42
#